data_c83db891d92ecff474991430f5d06ea7
#
_entry.id   c83db891d92ecff474991430f5d06ea7
#
_cell.length_a   1.000
_cell.length_b   1.000
_cell.length_c   1.000
_cell.angle_alpha   90.00
_cell.angle_beta   90.00
_cell.angle_gamma   90.00
#
_symmetry.space_group_name_H-M   'P 1'
#
loop_
_entity.id
_entity.type
_entity.pdbx_description
1 polymer ?
#
loop_
_entity_poly.entity_id
_entity_poly.type
_entity_poly.pdbx_seq_one_letter_code
_entity_poly.pdbx_strand_id
1 'polypeptide(L)'
;MQLSSDLASRREQAARYVGLFPRAWRERYGDELADLLENEPLGLRARFDLIRGALDARLHPPVPSPLPVAAALVASASAAAHAFALAAQPVPTDWPGYLDDALPLIVLSVAALLPALVGLWLRLGDTDGAIGRIGIVLATTGHLVWLVALLAAAAHVAYGAVTAAAATIAMAGTAALGVALVGRGQAPLGVLLAAAGLAGVAPPGLGWAAFAAAWTGVALLLVIDFAGRSSSTRGTRLAG
;
A
#
# COMPACT_ATOMS: atom_id res chain seq x y z
N MET A 1 8.97 51.53 4.07
CA MET A 1 9.00 50.57 5.21
C MET A 1 8.06 49.40 5.03
N GLN A 2 6.88 49.51 4.41
CA GLN A 2 5.94 48.40 4.15
C GLN A 2 6.47 47.34 3.19
N LEU A 3 7.18 47.72 2.11
CA LEU A 3 7.71 46.78 1.11
C LEU A 3 8.70 45.74 1.68
N SER A 4 9.51 46.13 2.68
CA SER A 4 10.47 45.20 3.29
C SER A 4 9.81 44.17 4.23
N SER A 5 8.70 44.56 4.89
CA SER A 5 7.93 43.63 5.74
C SER A 5 7.18 42.59 4.92
N ASP A 6 6.65 42.97 3.75
CA ASP A 6 5.92 42.07 2.86
C ASP A 6 6.85 41.04 2.22
N LEU A 7 8.06 41.41 1.84
CA LEU A 7 9.08 40.49 1.33
C LEU A 7 9.56 39.51 2.40
N ALA A 8 9.77 39.97 3.64
CA ALA A 8 10.15 39.09 4.73
C ALA A 8 9.05 38.04 5.03
N SER A 9 7.78 38.47 5.03
CA SER A 9 6.62 37.58 5.21
C SER A 9 6.51 36.52 4.11
N ARG A 10 6.74 36.91 2.84
CA ARG A 10 6.71 35.96 1.72
C ARG A 10 7.83 34.92 1.81
N ARG A 11 9.04 35.32 2.17
CA ARG A 11 10.18 34.41 2.39
C ARG A 11 9.91 33.42 3.49
N GLU A 12 9.37 33.87 4.60
CA GLU A 12 9.00 32.97 5.69
C GLU A 12 7.91 31.97 5.26
N GLN A 13 6.94 32.45 4.49
CA GLN A 13 5.89 31.57 3.95
C GLN A 13 6.46 30.55 2.94
N ALA A 14 7.35 30.98 2.04
CA ALA A 14 8.03 30.08 1.09
C ALA A 14 8.83 29.01 1.84
N ALA A 15 9.62 29.39 2.84
CA ALA A 15 10.39 28.46 3.66
C ALA A 15 9.52 27.41 4.36
N ARG A 16 8.34 27.80 4.85
CA ARG A 16 7.37 26.85 5.46
C ARG A 16 6.87 25.82 4.46
N TYR A 17 6.51 26.22 3.23
CA TYR A 17 6.05 25.28 2.21
C TYR A 17 7.18 24.37 1.69
N VAL A 18 8.37 24.91 1.44
CA VAL A 18 9.56 24.11 1.09
C VAL A 18 9.87 23.10 2.19
N GLY A 19 9.71 23.48 3.45
CA GLY A 19 9.88 22.59 4.62
C GLY A 19 8.94 21.38 4.65
N LEU A 20 7.83 21.40 3.92
CA LEU A 20 6.92 20.27 3.79
C LEU A 20 7.51 19.12 2.96
N PHE A 21 8.47 19.40 2.07
CA PHE A 21 9.06 18.39 1.20
C PHE A 21 10.16 17.59 1.89
N PRO A 22 10.41 16.33 1.47
CA PRO A 22 11.51 15.50 1.99
C PRO A 22 12.88 16.17 1.76
N ARG A 23 13.86 15.87 2.63
CA ARG A 23 15.20 16.46 2.56
C ARG A 23 15.85 16.31 1.19
N ALA A 24 15.86 15.08 0.62
CA ALA A 24 16.45 14.82 -0.69
C ALA A 24 15.78 15.60 -1.82
N TRP A 25 14.48 15.88 -1.72
CA TRP A 25 13.76 16.72 -2.67
C TRP A 25 14.15 18.19 -2.51
N ARG A 26 14.26 18.67 -1.27
CA ARG A 26 14.66 20.06 -0.96
C ARG A 26 16.08 20.37 -1.42
N GLU A 27 17.00 19.43 -1.26
CA GLU A 27 18.39 19.56 -1.71
C GLU A 27 18.49 19.71 -3.24
N ARG A 28 17.52 19.22 -3.99
CA ARG A 28 17.50 19.27 -5.45
C ARG A 28 16.66 20.41 -6.04
N TYR A 29 15.52 20.70 -5.44
CA TYR A 29 14.52 21.62 -6.00
C TYR A 29 14.08 22.72 -5.03
N GLY A 30 14.64 22.77 -3.82
CA GLY A 30 14.18 23.67 -2.76
C GLY A 30 14.36 25.12 -3.11
N ASP A 31 15.49 25.51 -3.70
CA ASP A 31 15.80 26.89 -4.08
C ASP A 31 14.87 27.37 -5.20
N GLU A 32 14.66 26.53 -6.24
CA GLU A 32 13.75 26.85 -7.35
C GLU A 32 12.31 27.05 -6.87
N LEU A 33 11.85 26.20 -5.95
CA LEU A 33 10.52 26.34 -5.37
C LEU A 33 10.41 27.58 -4.48
N ALA A 34 11.43 27.88 -3.69
CA ALA A 34 11.45 29.10 -2.86
C ALA A 34 11.34 30.36 -3.72
N ASP A 35 12.12 30.46 -4.79
CA ASP A 35 12.09 31.58 -5.73
C ASP A 35 10.72 31.76 -6.39
N LEU A 36 10.08 30.64 -6.81
CA LEU A 36 8.72 30.70 -7.35
C LEU A 36 7.70 31.22 -6.34
N LEU A 37 7.79 30.74 -5.09
CA LEU A 37 6.86 31.11 -4.02
C LEU A 37 7.04 32.56 -3.51
N GLU A 38 8.25 33.14 -3.61
CA GLU A 38 8.49 34.51 -3.29
C GLU A 38 7.90 35.47 -4.34
N ASN A 39 7.87 35.05 -5.61
CA ASN A 39 7.45 35.88 -6.73
C ASN A 39 5.95 35.84 -7.01
N GLU A 40 5.23 34.75 -6.63
CA GLU A 40 3.81 34.60 -6.91
C GLU A 40 2.97 34.56 -5.62
N PRO A 41 1.82 35.30 -5.57
CA PRO A 41 0.91 35.21 -4.42
C PRO A 41 0.22 33.85 -4.40
N LEU A 42 0.37 33.13 -3.30
CA LEU A 42 -0.22 31.79 -3.12
C LEU A 42 -1.72 31.86 -2.87
N GLY A 43 -2.52 31.60 -3.92
CA GLY A 43 -3.94 31.32 -3.81
C GLY A 43 -4.23 30.01 -3.07
N LEU A 44 -5.48 29.82 -2.63
CA LEU A 44 -5.88 28.59 -1.90
C LEU A 44 -5.60 27.31 -2.70
N ARG A 45 -5.85 27.32 -4.00
CA ARG A 45 -5.58 26.18 -4.90
C ARG A 45 -4.09 25.84 -4.94
N ALA A 46 -3.22 26.84 -5.10
CA ALA A 46 -1.77 26.64 -5.13
C ALA A 46 -1.25 26.05 -3.79
N ARG A 47 -1.81 26.49 -2.66
CA ARG A 47 -1.47 25.93 -1.33
C ARG A 47 -1.86 24.45 -1.23
N PHE A 48 -3.03 24.09 -1.76
CA PHE A 48 -3.51 22.70 -1.77
C PHE A 48 -2.63 21.83 -2.67
N ASP A 49 -2.24 22.33 -3.84
CA ASP A 49 -1.36 21.64 -4.79
C ASP A 49 0.03 21.43 -4.20
N LEU A 50 0.57 22.42 -3.45
CA LEU A 50 1.85 22.28 -2.73
C LEU A 50 1.80 21.21 -1.63
N ILE A 51 0.74 21.20 -0.81
CA ILE A 51 0.57 20.19 0.24
C ILE A 51 0.46 18.80 -0.40
N ARG A 52 -0.34 18.68 -1.46
CA ARG A 52 -0.47 17.43 -2.23
C ARG A 52 0.86 16.99 -2.82
N GLY A 53 1.62 17.91 -3.45
CA GLY A 53 2.93 17.61 -4.01
C GLY A 53 3.95 17.20 -2.94
N ALA A 54 3.93 17.84 -1.77
CA ALA A 54 4.79 17.47 -0.65
C ALA A 54 4.43 16.08 -0.08
N LEU A 55 3.14 15.75 -0.02
CA LEU A 55 2.69 14.42 0.37
C LEU A 55 3.11 13.38 -0.66
N ASP A 56 2.92 13.68 -1.95
CA ASP A 56 3.34 12.82 -3.05
C ASP A 56 4.86 12.57 -3.04
N ALA A 57 5.66 13.62 -2.85
CA ALA A 57 7.12 13.50 -2.73
C ALA A 57 7.58 12.68 -1.51
N ARG A 58 6.77 12.61 -0.43
CA ARG A 58 7.03 11.74 0.73
C ARG A 58 6.65 10.28 0.46
N LEU A 59 5.56 10.08 -0.27
CA LEU A 59 5.08 8.74 -0.63
C LEU A 59 5.93 8.13 -1.75
N HIS A 60 6.45 8.96 -2.66
CA HIS A 60 7.27 8.55 -3.79
C HIS A 60 8.65 9.23 -3.75
N PRO A 61 9.52 8.90 -2.77
CA PRO A 61 10.82 9.55 -2.65
C PRO A 61 11.65 9.32 -3.92
N PRO A 62 12.39 10.35 -4.40
CA PRO A 62 13.19 10.26 -5.62
C PRO A 62 14.32 9.22 -5.51
N VAL A 63 14.72 8.87 -4.29
CA VAL A 63 15.62 7.73 -4.02
C VAL A 63 14.75 6.59 -3.49
N PRO A 64 14.69 5.44 -4.18
CA PRO A 64 13.90 4.31 -3.72
C PRO A 64 14.36 3.87 -2.33
N SER A 65 13.57 4.13 -1.31
CA SER A 65 13.81 3.60 0.02
C SER A 65 13.60 2.07 -0.01
N PRO A 66 14.49 1.27 0.58
CA PRO A 66 14.25 -0.17 0.72
C PRO A 66 13.13 -0.49 1.71
N LEU A 67 12.76 0.46 2.59
CA LEU A 67 11.79 0.26 3.66
C LEU A 67 10.40 -0.16 3.18
N PRO A 68 9.76 0.48 2.16
CA PRO A 68 8.46 0.04 1.68
C PRO A 68 8.47 -1.38 1.12
N VAL A 69 9.55 -1.76 0.44
CA VAL A 69 9.70 -3.12 -0.11
C VAL A 69 9.89 -4.14 1.01
N ALA A 70 10.73 -3.83 2.00
CA ALA A 70 10.94 -4.69 3.16
C ALA A 70 9.65 -4.83 3.99
N ALA A 71 8.92 -3.74 4.21
CA ALA A 71 7.64 -3.76 4.91
C ALA A 71 6.60 -4.61 4.14
N ALA A 72 6.50 -4.43 2.82
CA ALA A 72 5.60 -5.22 1.99
C ALA A 72 5.97 -6.71 2.00
N LEU A 73 7.27 -7.04 1.99
CA LEU A 73 7.77 -8.41 2.08
C LEU A 73 7.37 -9.08 3.40
N VAL A 74 7.69 -8.44 4.53
CA VAL A 74 7.38 -8.97 5.87
C VAL A 74 5.87 -9.13 6.03
N ALA A 75 5.10 -8.14 5.60
CA ALA A 75 3.64 -8.18 5.68
C ALA A 75 3.04 -9.28 4.78
N SER A 76 3.53 -9.45 3.56
CA SER A 76 3.07 -10.51 2.65
C SER A 76 3.40 -11.91 3.19
N ALA A 77 4.60 -12.08 3.74
CA ALA A 77 5.00 -13.35 4.37
C ALA A 77 4.15 -13.65 5.62
N SER A 78 3.86 -12.65 6.45
CA SER A 78 2.99 -12.77 7.61
C SER A 78 1.56 -13.15 7.20
N ALA A 79 0.99 -12.47 6.21
CA ALA A 79 -0.35 -12.80 5.69
C ALA A 79 -0.42 -14.24 5.16
N ALA A 80 0.60 -14.67 4.42
CA ALA A 80 0.71 -16.03 3.92
C ALA A 80 0.78 -17.06 5.06
N ALA A 81 1.60 -16.81 6.09
CA ALA A 81 1.76 -17.74 7.23
C ALA A 81 0.44 -17.93 7.99
N HIS A 82 -0.29 -16.83 8.27
CA HIS A 82 -1.58 -16.92 8.94
C HIS A 82 -2.64 -17.63 8.07
N ALA A 83 -2.63 -17.38 6.74
CA ALA A 83 -3.53 -18.05 5.81
C ALA A 83 -3.22 -19.56 5.67
N PHE A 84 -1.95 -19.96 5.73
CA PHE A 84 -1.58 -21.39 5.83
C PHE A 84 -2.08 -22.02 7.12
N ALA A 85 -1.97 -21.33 8.26
CA ALA A 85 -2.50 -21.80 9.52
C ALA A 85 -4.03 -21.99 9.45
N LEU A 86 -4.74 -21.07 8.79
CA LEU A 86 -6.18 -21.19 8.52
C LEU A 86 -6.52 -22.36 7.60
N ALA A 87 -5.73 -22.56 6.53
CA ALA A 87 -5.93 -23.67 5.60
C ALA A 87 -5.70 -25.05 6.25
N ALA A 88 -4.84 -25.11 7.27
CA ALA A 88 -4.54 -26.35 8.01
C ALA A 88 -5.60 -26.68 9.09
N GLN A 89 -6.51 -25.77 9.40
CA GLN A 89 -7.59 -26.05 10.35
C GLN A 89 -8.60 -27.04 9.73
N PRO A 90 -9.15 -27.97 10.53
CA PRO A 90 -10.21 -28.84 10.05
C PRO A 90 -11.40 -28.00 9.60
N VAL A 91 -11.97 -28.33 8.43
CA VAL A 91 -13.18 -27.67 7.94
C VAL A 91 -14.31 -27.99 8.92
N PRO A 92 -14.87 -26.99 9.59
CA PRO A 92 -15.87 -27.25 10.61
C PRO A 92 -17.20 -27.68 10.01
N THR A 93 -17.93 -28.44 10.77
CA THR A 93 -19.32 -28.80 10.46
C THR A 93 -20.30 -27.67 10.76
N ASP A 94 -19.87 -26.68 11.53
CA ASP A 94 -20.63 -25.48 11.88
C ASP A 94 -19.81 -24.18 11.69
N TRP A 95 -20.41 -23.17 11.09
CA TRP A 95 -19.80 -21.86 10.84
C TRP A 95 -19.49 -21.04 12.12
N PRO A 96 -20.37 -20.99 13.14
CA PRO A 96 -20.09 -20.22 14.34
C PRO A 96 -18.83 -20.66 15.08
N GLY A 97 -18.65 -21.96 15.31
CA GLY A 97 -17.46 -22.49 15.99
C GLY A 97 -16.17 -22.24 15.21
N TYR A 98 -16.21 -22.34 13.87
CA TYR A 98 -15.05 -22.01 13.04
C TYR A 98 -14.64 -20.54 13.15
N LEU A 99 -15.62 -19.64 13.16
CA LEU A 99 -15.31 -18.20 13.27
C LEU A 99 -14.65 -17.89 14.61
N ASP A 100 -15.09 -18.49 15.70
CA ASP A 100 -14.51 -18.24 17.02
C ASP A 100 -13.04 -18.70 17.09
N ASP A 101 -12.72 -19.88 16.56
CA ASP A 101 -11.36 -20.44 16.56
C ASP A 101 -10.45 -19.77 15.52
N ALA A 102 -10.99 -19.44 14.34
CA ALA A 102 -10.24 -18.88 13.22
C ALA A 102 -10.08 -17.34 13.31
N LEU A 103 -10.95 -16.65 14.04
CA LEU A 103 -11.03 -15.19 14.07
C LEU A 103 -9.68 -14.51 14.36
N PRO A 104 -8.88 -14.93 15.35
CA PRO A 104 -7.58 -14.30 15.60
C PRO A 104 -6.63 -14.41 14.39
N LEU A 105 -6.61 -15.56 13.72
CA LEU A 105 -5.76 -15.77 12.53
C LEU A 105 -6.24 -14.95 11.35
N ILE A 106 -7.55 -14.83 11.15
CA ILE A 106 -8.15 -14.00 10.10
C ILE A 106 -7.80 -12.52 10.35
N VAL A 107 -7.98 -12.04 11.58
CA VAL A 107 -7.63 -10.66 11.97
C VAL A 107 -6.16 -10.37 11.69
N LEU A 108 -5.25 -11.25 12.10
CA LEU A 108 -3.80 -11.08 11.88
C LEU A 108 -3.45 -11.11 10.40
N SER A 109 -4.06 -12.02 9.63
CA SER A 109 -3.86 -12.09 8.18
C SER A 109 -4.31 -10.80 7.48
N VAL A 110 -5.52 -10.32 7.77
CA VAL A 110 -6.07 -9.10 7.18
C VAL A 110 -5.28 -7.86 7.61
N ALA A 111 -4.88 -7.78 8.89
CA ALA A 111 -4.04 -6.69 9.39
C ALA A 111 -2.68 -6.63 8.68
N ALA A 112 -2.06 -7.79 8.42
CA ALA A 112 -0.81 -7.87 7.69
C ALA A 112 -0.93 -7.46 6.22
N LEU A 113 -2.10 -7.60 5.60
CA LEU A 113 -2.31 -7.19 4.20
C LEU A 113 -2.29 -5.67 3.99
N LEU A 114 -2.72 -4.89 4.96
CA LEU A 114 -2.72 -3.43 4.83
C LEU A 114 -1.34 -2.85 4.55
N PRO A 115 -0.28 -3.11 5.35
CA PRO A 115 1.06 -2.64 5.03
C PRO A 115 1.64 -3.30 3.77
N ALA A 116 1.24 -4.54 3.41
CA ALA A 116 1.63 -5.15 2.14
C ALA A 116 1.08 -4.38 0.93
N LEU A 117 -0.21 -4.04 0.94
CA LEU A 117 -0.86 -3.26 -0.11
C LEU A 117 -0.31 -1.83 -0.18
N VAL A 118 -0.08 -1.17 0.96
CA VAL A 118 0.56 0.16 1.00
C VAL A 118 1.97 0.10 0.42
N GLY A 119 2.77 -0.90 0.81
CA GLY A 119 4.12 -1.09 0.27
C GLY A 119 4.12 -1.36 -1.24
N LEU A 120 3.18 -2.15 -1.74
CA LEU A 120 2.99 -2.37 -3.17
C LEU A 120 2.56 -1.08 -3.88
N TRP A 121 1.65 -0.31 -3.31
CA TRP A 121 1.22 0.98 -3.86
C TRP A 121 2.39 1.96 -3.97
N LEU A 122 3.16 2.13 -2.90
CA LEU A 122 4.36 2.99 -2.89
C LEU A 122 5.42 2.55 -3.91
N ARG A 123 5.49 1.25 -4.22
CA ARG A 123 6.40 0.72 -5.22
C ARG A 123 5.92 0.95 -6.65
N LEU A 124 4.63 0.79 -6.91
CA LEU A 124 4.05 0.85 -8.25
C LEU A 124 3.94 2.30 -8.75
N GLY A 125 3.82 3.28 -7.85
CA GLY A 125 3.76 4.69 -8.18
C GLY A 125 2.59 5.07 -9.09
N ASP A 126 2.74 6.15 -9.84
CA ASP A 126 1.72 6.66 -10.78
C ASP A 126 1.52 5.80 -12.04
N THR A 127 2.22 4.65 -12.13
CA THR A 127 2.16 3.79 -13.31
C THR A 127 0.82 3.07 -13.48
N ASP A 128 -0.08 3.19 -12.53
CA ASP A 128 -1.23 2.27 -12.41
C ASP A 128 -2.47 2.62 -13.24
N GLY A 129 -2.51 3.59 -14.11
CA GLY A 129 -3.74 3.93 -14.85
C GLY A 129 -5.00 3.94 -13.94
N ALA A 130 -6.17 4.14 -14.52
CA ALA A 130 -7.42 4.23 -13.76
C ALA A 130 -7.79 2.91 -13.05
N ILE A 131 -7.64 1.76 -13.73
CA ILE A 131 -8.02 0.44 -13.19
C ILE A 131 -7.13 0.07 -12.01
N GLY A 132 -5.81 0.28 -12.10
CA GLY A 132 -4.88 0.00 -11.01
C GLY A 132 -5.15 0.88 -9.79
N ARG A 133 -5.39 2.18 -9.99
CA ARG A 133 -5.75 3.11 -8.90
C ARG A 133 -7.07 2.74 -8.22
N ILE A 134 -8.09 2.40 -8.99
CA ILE A 134 -9.37 1.93 -8.44
C ILE A 134 -9.15 0.61 -7.69
N GLY A 135 -8.40 -0.33 -8.26
CA GLY A 135 -8.09 -1.62 -7.64
C GLY A 135 -7.40 -1.46 -6.29
N ILE A 136 -6.35 -0.64 -6.20
CA ILE A 136 -5.61 -0.45 -4.94
C ILE A 136 -6.45 0.28 -3.87
N VAL A 137 -7.25 1.26 -4.28
CA VAL A 137 -8.16 1.97 -3.35
C VAL A 137 -9.21 1.01 -2.82
N LEU A 138 -9.87 0.22 -3.68
CA LEU A 138 -10.86 -0.77 -3.25
C LEU A 138 -10.23 -1.87 -2.38
N ALA A 139 -9.06 -2.39 -2.76
CA ALA A 139 -8.35 -3.36 -1.96
C ALA A 139 -8.03 -2.81 -0.56
N THR A 140 -7.40 -1.65 -0.48
CA THR A 140 -6.96 -1.07 0.80
C THR A 140 -8.17 -0.71 1.68
N THR A 141 -9.16 -0.01 1.12
CA THR A 141 -10.36 0.39 1.86
C THR A 141 -11.18 -0.83 2.28
N GLY A 142 -11.35 -1.81 1.39
CA GLY A 142 -12.06 -3.05 1.69
C GLY A 142 -11.39 -3.82 2.83
N HIS A 143 -10.06 -4.00 2.80
CA HIS A 143 -9.34 -4.67 3.89
C HIS A 143 -9.41 -3.89 5.21
N LEU A 144 -9.37 -2.56 5.17
CA LEU A 144 -9.51 -1.73 6.38
C LEU A 144 -10.90 -1.91 7.01
N VAL A 145 -11.97 -1.80 6.20
CA VAL A 145 -13.35 -1.99 6.67
C VAL A 145 -13.56 -3.42 7.15
N TRP A 146 -12.98 -4.41 6.43
CA TRP A 146 -13.03 -5.82 6.84
C TRP A 146 -12.35 -6.01 8.18
N LEU A 147 -11.14 -5.46 8.40
CA LEU A 147 -10.45 -5.54 9.69
C LEU A 147 -11.28 -4.93 10.83
N VAL A 148 -11.86 -3.75 10.61
CA VAL A 148 -12.73 -3.10 11.61
C VAL A 148 -13.95 -3.96 11.92
N ALA A 149 -14.58 -4.57 10.90
CA ALA A 149 -15.73 -5.45 11.09
C ALA A 149 -15.35 -6.74 11.85
N LEU A 150 -14.17 -7.32 11.58
CA LEU A 150 -13.66 -8.49 12.32
C LEU A 150 -13.36 -8.16 13.78
N LEU A 151 -12.76 -7.00 14.05
CA LEU A 151 -12.50 -6.54 15.43
C LEU A 151 -13.80 -6.29 16.19
N ALA A 152 -14.81 -5.76 15.51
CA ALA A 152 -16.13 -5.58 16.12
C ALA A 152 -16.85 -6.93 16.36
N ALA A 153 -16.67 -7.91 15.47
CA ALA A 153 -17.16 -9.28 15.67
C ALA A 153 -16.47 -9.93 16.89
N ALA A 154 -15.15 -9.73 17.04
CA ALA A 154 -14.41 -10.17 18.23
C ALA A 154 -14.93 -9.53 19.53
N ALA A 155 -15.51 -8.34 19.47
CA ALA A 155 -16.17 -7.68 20.58
C ALA A 155 -17.66 -8.07 20.73
N HIS A 156 -18.11 -9.19 20.11
CA HIS A 156 -19.48 -9.70 20.13
C HIS A 156 -20.55 -8.74 19.55
N VAL A 157 -20.15 -7.80 18.68
CA VAL A 157 -21.09 -6.95 17.95
C VAL A 157 -21.38 -7.61 16.59
N ALA A 158 -22.64 -7.89 16.28
CA ALA A 158 -23.04 -8.61 15.07
C ALA A 158 -22.82 -7.76 13.79
N TYR A 159 -21.82 -8.14 12.97
CA TYR A 159 -21.46 -7.43 11.72
C TYR A 159 -21.38 -8.35 10.49
N GLY A 160 -22.07 -9.49 10.49
CA GLY A 160 -21.96 -10.51 9.45
C GLY A 160 -22.06 -9.99 8.01
N ALA A 161 -23.08 -9.19 7.70
CA ALA A 161 -23.27 -8.63 6.36
C ALA A 161 -22.18 -7.62 5.97
N VAL A 162 -21.75 -6.77 6.93
CA VAL A 162 -20.69 -5.79 6.71
C VAL A 162 -19.36 -6.49 6.47
N THR A 163 -19.05 -7.52 7.24
CA THR A 163 -17.84 -8.34 7.11
C THR A 163 -17.79 -9.00 5.72
N ALA A 164 -18.89 -9.61 5.28
CA ALA A 164 -18.96 -10.24 3.96
C ALA A 164 -18.82 -9.23 2.81
N ALA A 165 -19.51 -8.09 2.89
CA ALA A 165 -19.41 -7.03 1.89
C ALA A 165 -17.99 -6.45 1.82
N ALA A 166 -17.37 -6.16 2.96
CA ALA A 166 -16.02 -5.63 3.03
C ALA A 166 -14.99 -6.62 2.46
N ALA A 167 -15.09 -7.91 2.80
CA ALA A 167 -14.25 -8.95 2.23
C ALA A 167 -14.40 -9.03 0.70
N THR A 168 -15.63 -8.98 0.20
CA THR A 168 -15.90 -8.99 -1.25
C THR A 168 -15.26 -7.79 -1.95
N ILE A 169 -15.40 -6.59 -1.40
CA ILE A 169 -14.77 -5.37 -1.95
C ILE A 169 -13.24 -5.48 -1.92
N ALA A 170 -12.67 -5.97 -0.82
CA ALA A 170 -11.23 -6.16 -0.66
C ALA A 170 -10.68 -7.13 -1.73
N MET A 171 -11.32 -8.28 -1.89
CA MET A 171 -10.93 -9.31 -2.85
C MET A 171 -11.10 -8.84 -4.30
N ALA A 172 -12.23 -8.22 -4.63
CA ALA A 172 -12.46 -7.64 -5.96
C ALA A 172 -11.44 -6.55 -6.30
N GLY A 173 -11.10 -5.69 -5.34
CA GLY A 173 -10.05 -4.67 -5.50
C GLY A 173 -8.67 -5.29 -5.74
N THR A 174 -8.32 -6.34 -5.00
CA THR A 174 -7.05 -7.06 -5.16
C THR A 174 -6.98 -7.75 -6.53
N ALA A 175 -8.06 -8.37 -6.98
CA ALA A 175 -8.15 -8.99 -8.31
C ALA A 175 -8.02 -7.94 -9.42
N ALA A 176 -8.72 -6.81 -9.31
CA ALA A 176 -8.65 -5.72 -10.29
C ALA A 176 -7.24 -5.13 -10.39
N LEU A 177 -6.54 -4.94 -9.26
CA LEU A 177 -5.14 -4.54 -9.22
C LEU A 177 -4.27 -5.56 -9.96
N GLY A 178 -4.48 -6.86 -9.71
CA GLY A 178 -3.76 -7.94 -10.38
C GLY A 178 -3.93 -7.88 -11.89
N VAL A 179 -5.16 -7.74 -12.39
CA VAL A 179 -5.45 -7.61 -13.83
C VAL A 179 -4.76 -6.39 -14.44
N ALA A 180 -4.81 -5.24 -13.74
CA ALA A 180 -4.14 -4.03 -14.20
C ALA A 180 -2.62 -4.21 -14.35
N LEU A 181 -1.97 -4.95 -13.46
CA LEU A 181 -0.54 -5.24 -13.50
C LEU A 181 -0.16 -6.20 -14.62
N VAL A 182 -0.99 -7.22 -14.90
CA VAL A 182 -0.80 -8.09 -16.07
C VAL A 182 -0.78 -7.27 -17.35
N GLY A 183 -1.75 -6.37 -17.53
CA GLY A 183 -1.84 -5.48 -18.70
C GLY A 183 -0.63 -4.56 -18.90
N ARG A 184 0.24 -4.44 -17.89
CA ARG A 184 1.46 -3.60 -17.90
C ARG A 184 2.76 -4.37 -17.98
N GLY A 185 2.69 -5.65 -18.27
CA GLY A 185 3.88 -6.49 -18.37
C GLY A 185 4.44 -6.95 -17.02
N GLN A 186 3.77 -6.64 -15.89
CA GLN A 186 4.10 -7.18 -14.57
C GLN A 186 3.32 -8.48 -14.31
N ALA A 187 3.28 -9.34 -15.30
CA ALA A 187 2.45 -10.54 -15.30
C ALA A 187 2.63 -11.43 -14.06
N PRO A 188 3.84 -11.75 -13.56
CA PRO A 188 3.98 -12.62 -12.40
C PRO A 188 3.29 -12.06 -11.15
N LEU A 189 3.52 -10.80 -10.83
CA LEU A 189 2.90 -10.14 -9.68
C LEU A 189 1.39 -9.99 -9.88
N GLY A 190 0.97 -9.61 -11.09
CA GLY A 190 -0.43 -9.41 -11.42
C GLY A 190 -1.24 -10.71 -11.33
N VAL A 191 -0.72 -11.83 -11.82
CA VAL A 191 -1.37 -13.14 -11.72
C VAL A 191 -1.54 -13.57 -10.27
N LEU A 192 -0.51 -13.39 -9.44
CA LEU A 192 -0.59 -13.74 -8.01
C LEU A 192 -1.63 -12.89 -7.28
N LEU A 193 -1.67 -11.58 -7.52
CA LEU A 193 -2.69 -10.72 -6.89
C LEU A 193 -4.10 -11.02 -7.41
N ALA A 194 -4.25 -11.33 -8.69
CA ALA A 194 -5.54 -11.77 -9.22
C ALA A 194 -5.99 -13.09 -8.59
N ALA A 195 -5.08 -14.07 -8.45
CA ALA A 195 -5.36 -15.33 -7.78
C ALA A 195 -5.72 -15.14 -6.30
N ALA A 196 -5.00 -14.26 -5.57
CA ALA A 196 -5.33 -13.92 -4.19
C ALA A 196 -6.74 -13.31 -4.07
N GLY A 197 -7.12 -12.40 -4.97
CA GLY A 197 -8.45 -11.81 -4.99
C GLY A 197 -9.55 -12.82 -5.33
N LEU A 198 -9.28 -13.78 -6.20
CA LEU A 198 -10.24 -14.83 -6.59
C LEU A 198 -10.34 -15.97 -5.55
N ALA A 199 -9.37 -16.09 -4.65
CA ALA A 199 -9.39 -17.12 -3.60
C ALA A 199 -10.62 -17.03 -2.70
N GLY A 200 -11.19 -15.84 -2.52
CA GLY A 200 -12.39 -15.60 -1.73
C GLY A 200 -13.67 -16.26 -2.27
N VAL A 201 -13.71 -16.72 -3.54
CA VAL A 201 -14.84 -17.46 -4.13
C VAL A 201 -14.72 -18.98 -3.97
N ALA A 202 -13.58 -19.47 -3.51
CA ALA A 202 -13.35 -20.91 -3.29
C ALA A 202 -13.90 -21.34 -1.91
N PRO A 203 -14.17 -22.64 -1.72
CA PRO A 203 -14.50 -23.19 -0.39
C PRO A 203 -13.41 -22.81 0.64
N PRO A 204 -13.76 -22.61 1.93
CA PRO A 204 -12.85 -21.98 2.91
C PRO A 204 -11.43 -22.57 2.97
N GLY A 205 -11.29 -23.88 3.11
CA GLY A 205 -9.97 -24.52 3.19
C GLY A 205 -9.13 -24.31 1.92
N LEU A 206 -9.74 -24.52 0.75
CA LEU A 206 -9.08 -24.32 -0.55
C LEU A 206 -8.81 -22.82 -0.81
N GLY A 207 -9.77 -21.96 -0.45
CA GLY A 207 -9.62 -20.51 -0.58
C GLY A 207 -8.45 -19.99 0.23
N TRP A 208 -8.30 -20.38 1.49
CA TRP A 208 -7.17 -19.98 2.33
C TRP A 208 -5.84 -20.54 1.81
N ALA A 209 -5.81 -21.79 1.32
CA ALA A 209 -4.61 -22.37 0.73
C ALA A 209 -4.18 -21.60 -0.54
N ALA A 210 -5.12 -21.29 -1.44
CA ALA A 210 -4.86 -20.51 -2.65
C ALA A 210 -4.39 -19.09 -2.31
N PHE A 211 -5.01 -18.45 -1.34
CA PHE A 211 -4.63 -17.13 -0.85
C PHE A 211 -3.22 -17.13 -0.26
N ALA A 212 -2.90 -18.12 0.60
CA ALA A 212 -1.59 -18.29 1.19
C ALA A 212 -0.51 -18.51 0.12
N ALA A 213 -0.76 -19.36 -0.86
CA ALA A 213 0.16 -19.62 -1.96
C ALA A 213 0.42 -18.36 -2.80
N ALA A 214 -0.64 -17.59 -3.10
CA ALA A 214 -0.53 -16.34 -3.85
C ALA A 214 0.31 -15.30 -3.12
N TRP A 215 0.08 -15.05 -1.83
CA TRP A 215 0.85 -14.09 -1.04
C TRP A 215 2.27 -14.56 -0.75
N THR A 216 2.52 -15.88 -0.65
CA THR A 216 3.89 -16.42 -0.63
C THR A 216 4.62 -16.10 -1.93
N GLY A 217 3.95 -16.26 -3.08
CA GLY A 217 4.50 -15.88 -4.37
C GLY A 217 4.81 -14.38 -4.47
N VAL A 218 3.92 -13.52 -3.97
CA VAL A 218 4.17 -12.07 -3.87
C VAL A 218 5.41 -11.78 -3.02
N ALA A 219 5.54 -12.41 -1.85
CA ALA A 219 6.70 -12.25 -0.98
C ALA A 219 8.00 -12.68 -1.69
N LEU A 220 8.01 -13.82 -2.38
CA LEU A 220 9.18 -14.30 -3.15
C LEU A 220 9.57 -13.34 -4.27
N LEU A 221 8.61 -12.78 -5.02
CA LEU A 221 8.90 -11.79 -6.06
C LEU A 221 9.51 -10.52 -5.46
N LEU A 222 9.04 -10.08 -4.29
CA LEU A 222 9.62 -8.93 -3.60
C LEU A 222 11.05 -9.20 -3.12
N VAL A 223 11.36 -10.42 -2.68
CA VAL A 223 12.75 -10.82 -2.33
C VAL A 223 13.66 -10.74 -3.55
N ILE A 224 13.22 -11.31 -4.68
CA ILE A 224 14.01 -11.30 -5.92
C ILE A 224 14.28 -9.87 -6.39
N ASP A 225 13.28 -9.01 -6.36
CA ASP A 225 13.42 -7.60 -6.72
C ASP A 225 14.36 -6.85 -5.77
N PHE A 226 14.24 -7.09 -4.46
CA PHE A 226 15.11 -6.49 -3.46
C PHE A 226 16.56 -6.91 -3.65
N ALA A 227 16.84 -8.20 -3.86
CA ALA A 227 18.17 -8.73 -4.10
C ALA A 227 18.78 -8.18 -5.40
N GLY A 228 18.00 -8.06 -6.48
CA GLY A 228 18.44 -7.51 -7.76
C GLY A 228 18.89 -6.04 -7.66
N ARG A 229 18.17 -5.23 -6.89
CA ARG A 229 18.51 -3.81 -6.68
C ARG A 229 19.75 -3.61 -5.83
N SER A 230 19.98 -4.45 -4.82
CA SER A 230 21.16 -4.37 -3.95
C SER A 230 22.46 -4.74 -4.66
N SER A 231 22.40 -5.59 -5.67
CA SER A 231 23.57 -5.94 -6.48
C SER A 231 23.96 -4.84 -7.47
N SER A 232 22.99 -4.14 -8.06
CA SER A 232 23.21 -3.04 -9.00
C SER A 232 23.92 -1.85 -8.36
N THR A 233 23.54 -1.49 -7.12
CA THR A 233 24.17 -0.38 -6.38
C THR A 233 25.60 -0.66 -5.94
N ARG A 234 26.00 -1.92 -5.79
CA ARG A 234 27.40 -2.28 -5.51
C ARG A 234 28.31 -2.15 -6.73
N GLY A 235 27.81 -2.49 -7.91
CA GLY A 235 28.59 -2.40 -9.17
C GLY A 235 29.00 -0.96 -9.52
N THR A 236 28.15 0.02 -9.27
CA THR A 236 28.46 1.44 -9.56
C THR A 236 29.44 2.07 -8.58
N ARG A 237 29.56 1.57 -7.34
CA ARG A 237 30.53 2.08 -6.36
C ARG A 237 31.96 1.55 -6.55
N LEU A 238 32.15 0.48 -7.31
CA LEU A 238 33.48 -0.09 -7.58
C LEU A 238 34.07 0.40 -8.91
N ALA A 239 33.30 1.14 -9.70
CA ALA A 239 33.72 1.66 -11.01
C ALA A 239 34.04 3.18 -10.98
N GLY A 240 33.97 3.85 -9.88
CA GLY A 240 34.34 5.25 -9.66
C GLY A 240 35.45 5.37 -8.61
#